data_0aeb37c63468f930e1e2790c795b501b
#
_entry.id   0aeb37c63468f930e1e2790c795b501b
#
_cell.length_a   1.000
_cell.length_b   1.000
_cell.length_c   1.000
_cell.angle_alpha   90.00
_cell.angle_beta   90.00
_cell.angle_gamma   90.00
#
_symmetry.space_group_name_H-M   'P 1'
#
loop_
_entity.id
_entity.type
_entity.pdbx_description
1 polymer ?
#
loop_
_entity_poly.entity_id
_entity_poly.type
_entity_poly.pdbx_seq_one_letter_code
_entity_poly.pdbx_strand_id
1 'polypeptide(L)'
;MKNKISLLVLLVVVLVAAFSFAAYRGVHASGPEKSTVATSKVAPVPVPTTPAPVAAVNTPPVAPPGTTLHQVVKGDTLPKIVHQYLDQTSYMTKGELDAAIHQQNPNLAAITVKGVLKPGEYLIIPGYDPNPAAAAIPVSKDFEVRAIYMTGAMAGGEHGLSIIQRWRAAGGNAVVFDIKDSDGSVSIHFDNPLALHQKYTPIHNLPKFLRYLHQQNLHAIARIAIFRDENIANNHTELTIHSAKTGEAGWRENGKLVWTDPSNPQVENYNIALAKYVAEAGADEIQFDYVRFPAEGDQKDARFYYQKEHPDWQRSDVIANFLEKAYSQIHPTGALLSLDVFGVMAWQRSVDLSHTGQDIVRMAKFCDVLSPMIYPSHFFGMDGYTMPGDAPEHFISESMNRFGKITAGSGVVLRPWLQAFGWKTKTYSPEYIEVQVKAAKQNGGVGFLFWNARNDYAKPYVAMPEMRASKANYFRGDELTDAKSTKPLQMPTQIAQ
;
A
#
# COMPACT_ATOMS: atom_id res chain seq x y z
N MET A 1 -25.04 34.54 1.06
CA MET A 1 -23.71 34.33 0.45
C MET A 1 -22.82 33.35 1.24
N LYS A 2 -22.90 33.26 2.57
CA LYS A 2 -22.09 32.34 3.40
C LYS A 2 -22.32 30.84 3.13
N ASN A 3 -23.53 30.42 2.71
CA ASN A 3 -23.84 29.01 2.47
C ASN A 3 -23.35 28.43 1.13
N LYS A 4 -22.99 29.29 0.15
CA LYS A 4 -22.50 28.82 -1.15
C LYS A 4 -21.00 28.48 -1.15
N ILE A 5 -20.24 29.07 -0.26
CA ILE A 5 -18.78 28.85 -0.16
C ILE A 5 -18.47 27.50 0.52
N SER A 6 -19.23 27.11 1.54
CA SER A 6 -19.08 25.77 2.17
C SER A 6 -19.39 24.63 1.21
N LEU A 7 -20.37 24.80 0.32
CA LEU A 7 -20.75 23.78 -0.66
C LEU A 7 -19.67 23.58 -1.74
N LEU A 8 -18.89 24.61 -2.05
CA LEU A 8 -17.88 24.55 -3.12
C LEU A 8 -16.59 23.83 -2.69
N VAL A 9 -16.20 23.99 -1.43
CA VAL A 9 -15.02 23.28 -0.86
C VAL A 9 -15.29 21.78 -0.77
N LEU A 10 -16.53 21.40 -0.51
CA LEU A 10 -16.97 20.01 -0.41
C LEU A 10 -16.96 19.26 -1.77
N LEU A 11 -17.33 19.94 -2.86
CA LEU A 11 -17.48 19.31 -4.19
C LEU A 11 -16.18 18.80 -4.82
N VAL A 12 -15.06 19.25 -4.31
CA VAL A 12 -13.73 18.99 -4.90
C VAL A 12 -13.12 17.66 -4.44
N VAL A 13 -13.46 17.19 -3.26
CA VAL A 13 -12.98 15.89 -2.74
C VAL A 13 -13.54 14.72 -3.55
N VAL A 14 -14.76 14.87 -4.10
CA VAL A 14 -15.44 13.82 -4.89
C VAL A 14 -14.78 13.57 -6.25
N LEU A 15 -14.21 14.60 -6.89
CA LEU A 15 -13.63 14.44 -8.23
C LEU A 15 -12.33 13.64 -8.26
N VAL A 16 -11.58 13.59 -7.16
CA VAL A 16 -10.34 12.78 -7.07
C VAL A 16 -10.65 11.28 -7.00
N ALA A 17 -11.75 10.89 -6.34
CA ALA A 17 -12.18 9.50 -6.26
C ALA A 17 -12.79 8.98 -7.59
N ALA A 18 -13.41 9.85 -8.38
CA ALA A 18 -14.07 9.46 -9.64
C ALA A 18 -13.09 9.20 -10.80
N PHE A 19 -11.90 9.80 -10.79
CA PHE A 19 -10.91 9.61 -11.85
C PHE A 19 -10.14 8.28 -11.78
N SER A 20 -10.10 7.63 -10.62
CA SER A 20 -9.46 6.32 -10.47
C SER A 20 -10.25 5.18 -11.15
N PHE A 21 -11.54 5.36 -11.40
CA PHE A 21 -12.43 4.30 -11.89
C PHE A 21 -12.51 4.18 -13.43
N ALA A 22 -12.14 5.21 -14.17
CA ALA A 22 -12.31 5.22 -15.63
C ALA A 22 -11.18 4.52 -16.41
N ALA A 23 -10.02 4.27 -15.80
CA ALA A 23 -8.84 3.71 -16.47
C ALA A 23 -8.79 2.16 -16.49
N TYR A 24 -9.67 1.47 -15.75
CA TYR A 24 -9.57 0.02 -15.55
C TYR A 24 -10.44 -0.85 -16.49
N ARG A 25 -11.29 -0.29 -17.33
CA ARG A 25 -12.23 -1.06 -18.17
C ARG A 25 -11.78 -1.36 -19.60
N GLY A 26 -10.53 -1.56 -19.82
CA GLY A 26 -10.08 -1.89 -21.16
C GLY A 26 -9.03 -2.99 -21.19
N VAL A 27 -9.37 -4.24 -21.04
CA VAL A 27 -8.76 -5.44 -21.67
C VAL A 27 -9.33 -6.70 -21.00
N HIS A 28 -10.17 -7.46 -21.67
CA HIS A 28 -10.23 -8.93 -21.67
C HIS A 28 -11.45 -9.39 -22.48
N ALA A 29 -11.18 -9.87 -23.68
CA ALA A 29 -12.11 -10.70 -24.44
C ALA A 29 -11.42 -12.04 -24.71
N SER A 30 -11.98 -13.10 -24.15
CA SER A 30 -11.57 -14.49 -24.39
C SER A 30 -12.50 -15.18 -25.37
N GLY A 31 -11.96 -15.85 -26.37
CA GLY A 31 -12.68 -16.69 -27.31
C GLY A 31 -12.64 -18.18 -26.93
N PRO A 32 -13.51 -19.03 -27.50
CA PRO A 32 -13.84 -20.34 -26.95
C PRO A 32 -12.98 -21.51 -27.45
N GLU A 33 -12.76 -22.48 -26.56
CA GLU A 33 -12.14 -23.78 -26.82
C GLU A 33 -13.07 -24.74 -27.58
N LYS A 34 -12.47 -25.50 -28.49
CA LYS A 34 -13.10 -26.67 -29.16
C LYS A 34 -12.51 -27.95 -28.59
N SER A 35 -13.42 -28.80 -28.14
CA SER A 35 -13.22 -30.19 -27.73
C SER A 35 -13.09 -31.12 -28.90
N THR A 36 -12.15 -32.06 -28.90
CA THR A 36 -12.13 -33.22 -29.79
C THR A 36 -11.82 -34.51 -29.04
N VAL A 37 -12.62 -35.54 -29.38
CA VAL A 37 -12.70 -36.85 -28.76
C VAL A 37 -11.60 -37.76 -29.30
N ALA A 38 -11.01 -38.58 -28.43
CA ALA A 38 -9.98 -39.59 -28.76
C ALA A 38 -10.62 -40.99 -28.89
N THR A 39 -10.27 -41.68 -29.94
CA THR A 39 -10.57 -43.11 -30.18
C THR A 39 -9.40 -44.00 -29.80
N SER A 40 -9.72 -45.07 -29.10
CA SER A 40 -8.83 -46.15 -28.62
C SER A 40 -8.44 -47.14 -29.72
N LYS A 41 -7.21 -47.65 -29.71
CA LYS A 41 -6.81 -48.90 -30.38
C LYS A 41 -5.80 -49.72 -29.55
N VAL A 42 -6.06 -51.02 -29.58
CA VAL A 42 -5.49 -52.14 -28.82
C VAL A 42 -4.07 -52.51 -29.24
N ALA A 43 -3.27 -52.97 -28.25
CA ALA A 43 -1.90 -53.39 -28.37
C ALA A 43 -1.68 -54.87 -28.74
N PRO A 44 -0.54 -55.28 -29.33
CA PRO A 44 -0.08 -56.67 -29.39
C PRO A 44 1.01 -56.99 -28.35
N VAL A 45 1.08 -58.28 -28.01
CA VAL A 45 1.81 -58.95 -26.93
C VAL A 45 3.31 -59.10 -27.23
N PRO A 46 4.22 -59.20 -26.23
CA PRO A 46 5.67 -59.02 -26.35
C PRO A 46 6.46 -60.30 -26.58
N VAL A 47 7.62 -60.11 -27.21
CA VAL A 47 8.71 -61.10 -27.40
C VAL A 47 9.78 -60.88 -26.32
N PRO A 48 10.43 -61.89 -25.74
CA PRO A 48 11.37 -61.73 -24.64
C PRO A 48 12.72 -61.17 -25.13
N THR A 49 13.19 -60.14 -24.46
CA THR A 49 14.49 -59.49 -24.70
C THR A 49 15.45 -59.71 -23.55
N THR A 50 16.72 -59.90 -23.94
CA THR A 50 17.94 -59.99 -23.15
C THR A 50 18.07 -58.93 -22.06
N PRO A 51 18.69 -59.20 -20.89
CA PRO A 51 18.80 -58.22 -19.81
C PRO A 51 19.61 -56.99 -20.24
N ALA A 52 19.02 -55.85 -20.15
CA ALA A 52 19.66 -54.56 -20.37
C ALA A 52 20.68 -54.25 -19.26
N PRO A 53 21.73 -53.48 -19.54
CA PRO A 53 22.74 -53.10 -18.56
C PRO A 53 22.06 -52.30 -17.45
N VAL A 54 22.40 -52.59 -16.20
CA VAL A 54 21.94 -51.91 -14.98
C VAL A 54 22.19 -50.41 -15.17
N ALA A 55 21.14 -49.64 -15.24
CA ALA A 55 21.21 -48.20 -15.31
C ALA A 55 22.01 -47.69 -14.09
N ALA A 56 22.99 -46.86 -14.33
CA ALA A 56 23.73 -46.18 -13.28
C ALA A 56 22.71 -45.47 -12.37
N VAL A 57 22.76 -45.75 -11.07
CA VAL A 57 21.98 -45.05 -10.06
C VAL A 57 22.48 -43.61 -10.10
N ASN A 58 21.74 -42.75 -10.78
CA ASN A 58 21.97 -41.29 -10.75
C ASN A 58 21.67 -40.81 -9.34
N THR A 59 22.70 -40.74 -8.51
CA THR A 59 22.60 -40.05 -7.22
C THR A 59 22.23 -38.60 -7.52
N PRO A 60 21.17 -38.04 -6.92
CA PRO A 60 20.81 -36.66 -7.15
C PRO A 60 22.01 -35.75 -6.86
N PRO A 61 22.31 -34.76 -7.72
CA PRO A 61 23.37 -33.81 -7.42
C PRO A 61 23.03 -33.06 -6.12
N VAL A 62 24.07 -32.66 -5.37
CA VAL A 62 23.88 -31.87 -4.13
C VAL A 62 23.57 -30.44 -4.55
N ALA A 63 22.51 -29.85 -3.99
CA ALA A 63 22.16 -28.46 -4.24
C ALA A 63 23.23 -27.52 -3.65
N PRO A 64 23.77 -26.57 -4.44
CA PRO A 64 24.66 -25.53 -3.91
C PRO A 64 23.96 -24.69 -2.81
N PRO A 65 24.70 -24.07 -1.88
CA PRO A 65 24.13 -23.19 -0.87
C PRO A 65 23.25 -22.09 -1.50
N GLY A 66 22.08 -21.81 -0.91
CA GLY A 66 21.13 -20.82 -1.41
C GLY A 66 20.41 -21.22 -2.70
N THR A 67 20.40 -22.52 -3.02
CA THR A 67 19.68 -23.07 -4.17
C THR A 67 18.87 -24.29 -3.78
N THR A 68 17.92 -24.70 -4.64
CA THR A 68 17.29 -26.03 -4.56
C THR A 68 17.37 -26.73 -5.91
N LEU A 69 17.12 -28.03 -5.93
CA LEU A 69 17.06 -28.82 -7.16
C LEU A 69 15.62 -29.11 -7.52
N HIS A 70 15.28 -28.85 -8.77
CA HIS A 70 14.05 -29.32 -9.39
C HIS A 70 14.35 -30.50 -10.29
N GLN A 71 13.80 -31.67 -9.98
CA GLN A 71 13.85 -32.81 -10.88
C GLN A 71 12.78 -32.65 -11.96
N VAL A 72 13.22 -32.55 -13.20
CA VAL A 72 12.31 -32.31 -14.34
C VAL A 72 11.40 -33.52 -14.54
N VAL A 73 10.09 -33.26 -14.60
CA VAL A 73 9.06 -34.27 -14.91
C VAL A 73 8.49 -34.04 -16.31
N LYS A 74 7.78 -35.06 -16.82
CA LYS A 74 7.19 -35.00 -18.16
C LYS A 74 6.23 -33.82 -18.28
N GLY A 75 6.47 -32.92 -19.23
CA GLY A 75 5.65 -31.76 -19.53
C GLY A 75 6.08 -30.48 -18.81
N ASP A 76 7.22 -30.50 -18.11
CA ASP A 76 7.81 -29.29 -17.57
C ASP A 76 8.36 -28.38 -18.65
N THR A 77 8.13 -27.11 -18.44
CA THR A 77 8.69 -26.01 -19.21
C THR A 77 9.31 -25.00 -18.26
N LEU A 78 10.31 -24.26 -18.70
CA LEU A 78 10.94 -23.26 -17.85
C LEU A 78 9.93 -22.23 -17.27
N PRO A 79 8.96 -21.70 -18.05
CA PRO A 79 7.94 -20.79 -17.49
C PRO A 79 7.09 -21.41 -16.37
N LYS A 80 6.78 -22.72 -16.44
CA LYS A 80 6.05 -23.40 -15.34
C LYS A 80 6.88 -23.49 -14.08
N ILE A 81 8.17 -23.86 -14.22
CA ILE A 81 9.10 -23.96 -13.09
C ILE A 81 9.34 -22.60 -12.47
N VAL A 82 9.56 -21.56 -13.27
CA VAL A 82 9.67 -20.17 -12.80
C VAL A 82 8.43 -19.77 -12.01
N HIS A 83 7.24 -20.08 -12.52
CA HIS A 83 6.00 -19.79 -11.80
C HIS A 83 5.88 -20.55 -10.47
N GLN A 84 6.27 -21.81 -10.45
CA GLN A 84 6.23 -22.68 -9.25
C GLN A 84 7.15 -22.18 -8.14
N TYR A 85 8.35 -21.73 -8.50
CA TYR A 85 9.38 -21.37 -7.52
C TYR A 85 9.47 -19.89 -7.20
N LEU A 86 8.79 -19.00 -7.94
CA LEU A 86 8.92 -17.56 -7.74
C LEU A 86 8.69 -17.15 -6.29
N ASP A 87 7.63 -17.65 -5.65
CA ASP A 87 7.31 -17.30 -4.26
C ASP A 87 8.26 -17.91 -3.21
N GLN A 88 9.02 -18.92 -3.61
CA GLN A 88 9.99 -19.62 -2.77
C GLN A 88 11.44 -19.13 -2.97
N THR A 89 11.62 -18.06 -3.74
CA THR A 89 12.95 -17.51 -4.05
C THR A 89 13.02 -16.03 -3.66
N SER A 90 14.23 -15.49 -3.62
CA SER A 90 14.47 -14.07 -3.36
C SER A 90 14.16 -13.14 -4.55
N TYR A 91 13.90 -13.69 -5.74
CA TYR A 91 13.59 -12.91 -6.94
C TYR A 91 12.16 -12.38 -6.91
N MET A 92 11.96 -11.12 -7.29
CA MET A 92 10.66 -10.48 -7.26
C MET A 92 9.86 -10.70 -8.54
N THR A 93 10.53 -10.91 -9.68
CA THR A 93 9.88 -11.06 -10.98
C THR A 93 10.21 -12.40 -11.63
N LYS A 94 9.31 -12.85 -12.52
CA LYS A 94 9.53 -14.04 -13.33
C LYS A 94 10.78 -13.89 -14.22
N GLY A 95 11.01 -12.69 -14.78
CA GLY A 95 12.15 -12.41 -15.62
C GLY A 95 13.48 -12.49 -14.86
N GLU A 96 13.53 -11.99 -13.63
CA GLU A 96 14.73 -12.11 -12.77
C GLU A 96 15.06 -13.58 -12.46
N LEU A 97 14.05 -14.35 -12.04
CA LEU A 97 14.25 -15.77 -11.74
C LEU A 97 14.62 -16.57 -12.98
N ASP A 98 13.97 -16.32 -14.12
CA ASP A 98 14.30 -16.96 -15.40
C ASP A 98 15.75 -16.71 -15.80
N ALA A 99 16.19 -15.45 -15.78
CA ALA A 99 17.58 -15.09 -16.07
C ALA A 99 18.58 -15.74 -15.11
N ALA A 100 18.27 -15.80 -13.82
CA ALA A 100 19.10 -16.44 -12.81
C ALA A 100 19.18 -17.96 -12.99
N ILE A 101 18.07 -18.62 -13.37
CA ILE A 101 18.07 -20.05 -13.72
C ILE A 101 18.95 -20.30 -14.94
N HIS A 102 18.87 -19.49 -15.99
CA HIS A 102 19.73 -19.59 -17.15
C HIS A 102 21.22 -19.48 -16.79
N GLN A 103 21.56 -18.55 -15.92
CA GLN A 103 22.93 -18.32 -15.45
C GLN A 103 23.48 -19.52 -14.65
N GLN A 104 22.65 -20.13 -13.81
CA GLN A 104 23.04 -21.26 -12.96
C GLN A 104 23.04 -22.61 -13.68
N ASN A 105 22.38 -22.70 -14.83
CA ASN A 105 22.24 -23.93 -15.60
C ASN A 105 22.76 -23.74 -17.04
N PRO A 106 24.09 -23.70 -17.27
CA PRO A 106 24.66 -23.44 -18.58
C PRO A 106 24.33 -24.55 -19.62
N ASN A 107 23.94 -25.73 -19.15
CA ASN A 107 23.48 -26.84 -19.97
C ASN A 107 21.98 -26.80 -20.31
N LEU A 108 21.24 -25.78 -19.90
CA LEU A 108 19.79 -25.70 -20.05
C LEU A 108 19.33 -25.91 -21.50
N ALA A 109 20.06 -25.32 -22.47
CA ALA A 109 19.74 -25.49 -23.88
C ALA A 109 19.89 -26.95 -24.33
N ALA A 110 20.85 -27.72 -23.78
CA ALA A 110 21.08 -29.12 -24.11
C ALA A 110 20.00 -30.07 -23.56
N ILE A 111 19.36 -29.69 -22.45
CA ILE A 111 18.27 -30.45 -21.82
C ILE A 111 16.89 -29.97 -22.24
N THR A 112 16.78 -28.96 -23.13
CA THR A 112 15.52 -28.44 -23.65
C THR A 112 15.29 -28.90 -25.10
N VAL A 113 14.14 -29.54 -25.36
CA VAL A 113 13.72 -29.96 -26.70
C VAL A 113 12.37 -29.35 -27.03
N LYS A 114 12.29 -28.50 -28.07
CA LYS A 114 11.07 -27.83 -28.51
C LYS A 114 10.36 -27.05 -27.35
N GLY A 115 11.14 -26.42 -26.48
CA GLY A 115 10.63 -25.65 -25.33
C GLY A 115 10.20 -26.50 -24.13
N VAL A 116 10.38 -27.84 -24.19
CA VAL A 116 10.07 -28.76 -23.08
C VAL A 116 11.37 -29.34 -22.54
N LEU A 117 11.49 -29.37 -21.22
CA LEU A 117 12.66 -29.95 -20.55
C LEU A 117 12.64 -31.48 -20.61
N LYS A 118 13.83 -32.10 -20.66
CA LYS A 118 13.98 -33.58 -20.68
C LYS A 118 13.69 -34.13 -19.28
N PRO A 119 12.72 -35.04 -19.10
CA PRO A 119 12.44 -35.67 -17.82
C PRO A 119 13.65 -36.42 -17.26
N GLY A 120 13.84 -36.36 -15.95
CA GLY A 120 14.94 -37.00 -15.22
C GLY A 120 16.16 -36.10 -15.04
N GLU A 121 16.30 -35.04 -15.80
CA GLU A 121 17.36 -34.03 -15.60
C GLU A 121 17.09 -33.19 -14.36
N TYR A 122 18.11 -32.54 -13.83
CA TYR A 122 18.02 -31.66 -12.68
C TYR A 122 18.28 -30.21 -13.08
N LEU A 123 17.43 -29.31 -12.54
CA LEU A 123 17.57 -27.89 -12.71
C LEU A 123 17.90 -27.25 -11.36
N ILE A 124 18.94 -26.44 -11.31
CA ILE A 124 19.28 -25.65 -10.11
C ILE A 124 18.38 -24.39 -10.08
N ILE A 125 17.65 -24.24 -9.02
CA ILE A 125 16.81 -23.06 -8.77
C ILE A 125 17.55 -22.14 -7.78
N PRO A 126 18.08 -21.00 -8.23
CA PRO A 126 18.84 -20.08 -7.39
C PRO A 126 17.95 -19.24 -6.48
N GLY A 127 18.55 -18.67 -5.43
CA GLY A 127 17.87 -17.77 -4.50
C GLY A 127 16.75 -18.45 -3.70
N TYR A 128 16.79 -19.77 -3.56
CA TYR A 128 15.77 -20.52 -2.83
C TYR A 128 15.74 -20.15 -1.36
N ASP A 129 14.58 -19.68 -0.92
CA ASP A 129 14.27 -19.28 0.46
C ASP A 129 12.77 -19.49 0.71
N PRO A 130 12.37 -20.70 1.16
CA PRO A 130 10.96 -21.06 1.28
C PRO A 130 10.22 -20.33 2.41
N ASN A 131 10.95 -19.74 3.36
CA ASN A 131 10.40 -19.02 4.50
C ASN A 131 10.93 -17.57 4.56
N PRO A 132 10.54 -16.72 3.61
CA PRO A 132 10.96 -15.33 3.61
C PRO A 132 10.25 -14.54 4.70
N ALA A 133 10.60 -14.79 5.97
CA ALA A 133 10.10 -13.97 7.06
C ALA A 133 10.69 -12.56 6.96
N ALA A 134 9.84 -11.54 6.88
CA ALA A 134 10.24 -10.18 7.13
C ALA A 134 10.02 -9.91 8.61
N ALA A 135 11.11 -9.70 9.38
CA ALA A 135 10.98 -9.10 10.69
C ALA A 135 10.82 -7.58 10.48
N ALA A 136 9.89 -6.97 11.21
CA ALA A 136 9.79 -5.51 11.25
C ALA A 136 11.15 -4.93 11.68
N ILE A 137 11.58 -3.87 11.00
CA ILE A 137 12.78 -3.13 11.39
C ILE A 137 12.33 -2.04 12.34
N PRO A 138 12.69 -2.10 13.65
CA PRO A 138 12.32 -1.05 14.57
C PRO A 138 12.88 0.29 14.10
N VAL A 139 12.01 1.24 13.87
CA VAL A 139 12.37 2.61 13.49
C VAL A 139 11.83 3.59 14.53
N SER A 140 12.62 4.64 14.81
CA SER A 140 12.12 5.75 15.60
C SER A 140 11.08 6.52 14.81
N LYS A 141 10.00 6.97 15.45
CA LYS A 141 9.01 7.86 14.82
C LYS A 141 9.61 9.18 14.34
N ASP A 142 10.73 9.60 14.93
CA ASP A 142 11.47 10.82 14.57
C ASP A 142 12.36 10.63 13.33
N PHE A 143 12.38 9.44 12.75
CA PHE A 143 13.04 9.16 11.49
C PHE A 143 12.42 9.98 10.35
N GLU A 144 13.26 10.69 9.59
CA GLU A 144 12.79 11.52 8.47
C GLU A 144 12.41 10.68 7.27
N VAL A 145 11.13 10.35 7.15
CA VAL A 145 10.57 9.59 6.04
C VAL A 145 10.46 10.46 4.78
N ARG A 146 10.91 9.94 3.65
CA ARG A 146 10.73 10.50 2.32
C ARG A 146 10.08 9.44 1.45
N ALA A 147 8.75 9.50 1.31
CA ALA A 147 7.96 8.45 0.68
C ALA A 147 7.21 8.90 -0.57
N ILE A 148 6.93 7.93 -1.42
CA ILE A 148 5.91 7.99 -2.47
C ILE A 148 4.79 7.02 -2.17
N TYR A 149 3.58 7.33 -2.67
CA TYR A 149 2.43 6.43 -2.63
C TYR A 149 2.42 5.47 -3.81
N MET A 150 1.98 4.26 -3.59
CA MET A 150 1.75 3.26 -4.63
C MET A 150 0.41 2.56 -4.41
N THR A 151 -0.39 2.43 -5.48
CA THR A 151 -1.55 1.54 -5.43
C THR A 151 -1.11 0.09 -5.21
N GLY A 152 -1.96 -0.74 -4.61
CA GLY A 152 -1.63 -2.15 -4.41
C GLY A 152 -1.30 -2.90 -5.71
N ALA A 153 -2.03 -2.60 -6.78
CA ALA A 153 -1.74 -3.15 -8.11
C ALA A 153 -0.35 -2.76 -8.62
N MET A 154 0.08 -1.52 -8.36
CA MET A 154 1.41 -1.05 -8.74
C MET A 154 2.48 -1.70 -7.86
N ALA A 155 2.27 -1.75 -6.55
CA ALA A 155 3.23 -2.33 -5.59
C ALA A 155 3.55 -3.80 -5.89
N GLY A 156 2.54 -4.59 -6.29
CA GLY A 156 2.71 -6.00 -6.64
C GLY A 156 3.23 -6.29 -8.05
N GLY A 157 3.36 -5.26 -8.91
CA GLY A 157 3.73 -5.41 -10.32
C GLY A 157 5.19 -5.07 -10.63
N GLU A 158 5.71 -5.61 -11.74
CA GLU A 158 7.09 -5.34 -12.20
C GLU A 158 7.36 -3.84 -12.44
N HIS A 159 6.35 -3.11 -12.95
CA HIS A 159 6.48 -1.67 -13.13
C HIS A 159 6.65 -0.94 -11.80
N GLY A 160 5.96 -1.40 -10.75
CA GLY A 160 6.11 -0.85 -9.39
C GLY A 160 7.50 -1.03 -8.82
N LEU A 161 8.13 -2.19 -9.05
CA LEU A 161 9.53 -2.40 -8.63
C LEU A 161 10.47 -1.39 -9.29
N SER A 162 10.25 -1.08 -10.57
CA SER A 162 11.02 -0.03 -11.28
C SER A 162 10.79 1.36 -10.66
N ILE A 163 9.56 1.71 -10.26
CA ILE A 163 9.25 2.95 -9.56
C ILE A 163 9.99 3.01 -8.22
N ILE A 164 9.96 1.93 -7.43
CA ILE A 164 10.65 1.81 -6.14
C ILE A 164 12.15 2.02 -6.29
N GLN A 165 12.77 1.33 -7.26
CA GLN A 165 14.21 1.45 -7.54
C GLN A 165 14.60 2.89 -7.94
N ARG A 166 13.81 3.52 -8.82
CA ARG A 166 14.04 4.92 -9.22
C ARG A 166 13.86 5.88 -8.06
N TRP A 167 12.85 5.64 -7.20
CA TRP A 167 12.63 6.45 -6.01
C TRP A 167 13.79 6.34 -5.02
N ARG A 168 14.25 5.12 -4.77
CA ARG A 168 15.44 4.86 -3.96
C ARG A 168 16.68 5.58 -4.50
N ALA A 169 16.91 5.48 -5.81
CA ALA A 169 18.04 6.14 -6.47
C ALA A 169 17.96 7.69 -6.39
N ALA A 170 16.76 8.25 -6.45
CA ALA A 170 16.53 9.69 -6.29
C ALA A 170 16.75 10.19 -4.84
N GLY A 171 16.82 9.29 -3.86
CA GLY A 171 17.04 9.64 -2.44
C GLY A 171 15.81 9.42 -1.54
N GLY A 172 14.79 8.74 -2.03
CA GLY A 172 13.70 8.24 -1.22
C GLY A 172 14.15 7.14 -0.27
N ASN A 173 13.47 7.02 0.87
CA ASN A 173 13.80 6.04 1.91
C ASN A 173 12.57 5.31 2.46
N ALA A 174 11.40 5.53 1.85
CA ALA A 174 10.16 4.91 2.27
C ALA A 174 9.20 4.76 1.08
N VAL A 175 8.26 3.83 1.21
CA VAL A 175 7.16 3.63 0.26
C VAL A 175 5.87 3.43 1.03
N VAL A 176 4.82 4.19 0.68
CA VAL A 176 3.45 3.92 1.10
C VAL A 176 2.78 3.08 0.04
N PHE A 177 2.18 1.96 0.42
CA PHE A 177 1.47 1.09 -0.53
C PHE A 177 0.14 0.61 0.03
N ASP A 178 -0.86 0.49 -0.86
CA ASP A 178 -2.19 0.05 -0.44
C ASP A 178 -2.22 -1.43 -0.10
N ILE A 179 -2.61 -1.71 1.12
CA ILE A 179 -3.13 -3.00 1.55
C ILE A 179 -4.63 -3.09 1.28
N LYS A 180 -5.37 -2.03 1.61
CA LYS A 180 -6.80 -1.91 1.28
C LYS A 180 -7.10 -0.50 0.80
N ASP A 181 -7.71 -0.37 -0.38
CA ASP A 181 -8.19 0.90 -0.90
C ASP A 181 -9.67 1.13 -0.55
N SER A 182 -10.17 2.31 -0.84
CA SER A 182 -11.52 2.79 -0.52
C SER A 182 -12.63 2.13 -1.34
N ASP A 183 -12.31 1.37 -2.39
CA ASP A 183 -13.24 0.49 -3.09
C ASP A 183 -13.43 -0.86 -2.36
N GLY A 184 -12.69 -1.11 -1.28
CA GLY A 184 -12.70 -2.33 -0.50
C GLY A 184 -11.79 -3.44 -1.04
N SER A 185 -11.04 -3.18 -2.13
CA SER A 185 -10.07 -4.14 -2.65
C SER A 185 -8.91 -4.31 -1.69
N VAL A 186 -8.58 -5.58 -1.35
CA VAL A 186 -7.45 -5.96 -0.50
C VAL A 186 -6.34 -6.50 -1.39
N SER A 187 -5.16 -5.88 -1.31
CA SER A 187 -4.04 -6.18 -2.21
C SER A 187 -3.29 -7.47 -1.87
N ILE A 188 -3.61 -8.10 -0.76
CA ILE A 188 -2.99 -9.32 -0.22
C ILE A 188 -4.04 -10.42 -0.02
N HIS A 189 -3.59 -11.65 0.16
CA HIS A 189 -4.48 -12.69 0.66
C HIS A 189 -4.75 -12.45 2.15
N PHE A 190 -6.02 -12.29 2.49
CA PHE A 190 -6.48 -12.12 3.87
C PHE A 190 -7.79 -12.89 4.05
N ASP A 191 -7.75 -13.92 4.88
CA ASP A 191 -8.92 -14.77 5.14
C ASP A 191 -9.85 -14.12 6.17
N ASN A 192 -10.84 -13.41 5.67
CA ASN A 192 -11.88 -12.78 6.48
C ASN A 192 -13.18 -12.70 5.69
N PRO A 193 -14.35 -12.99 6.29
CA PRO A 193 -15.65 -12.96 5.60
C PRO A 193 -16.01 -11.61 4.96
N LEU A 194 -15.50 -10.49 5.49
CA LEU A 194 -15.75 -9.15 4.96
C LEU A 194 -14.74 -8.74 3.88
N ALA A 195 -13.64 -9.47 3.72
CA ALA A 195 -12.67 -9.18 2.67
C ALA A 195 -13.23 -9.54 1.30
N LEU A 196 -12.94 -8.71 0.30
CA LEU A 196 -13.28 -9.05 -1.09
C LEU A 196 -12.46 -10.27 -1.53
N HIS A 197 -13.17 -11.37 -1.81
CA HIS A 197 -12.52 -12.57 -2.33
C HIS A 197 -12.02 -12.33 -3.76
N GLN A 198 -10.72 -12.24 -3.91
CA GLN A 198 -10.05 -12.09 -5.20
C GLN A 198 -9.33 -13.40 -5.57
N LYS A 199 -9.51 -13.84 -6.81
CA LYS A 199 -8.76 -15.01 -7.34
C LYS A 199 -7.24 -14.76 -7.35
N TYR A 200 -6.86 -13.51 -7.57
CA TYR A 200 -5.46 -13.06 -7.59
C TYR A 200 -5.36 -11.76 -6.81
N THR A 201 -4.43 -11.71 -5.87
CA THR A 201 -4.07 -10.50 -5.16
C THR A 201 -2.85 -9.86 -5.79
N PRO A 202 -2.80 -8.53 -5.93
CA PRO A 202 -1.64 -7.84 -6.52
C PRO A 202 -0.32 -8.18 -5.80
N ILE A 203 -0.32 -8.17 -4.47
CA ILE A 203 0.84 -8.54 -3.64
C ILE A 203 0.65 -10.00 -3.21
N HIS A 204 1.15 -10.94 -4.01
CA HIS A 204 0.97 -12.37 -3.75
C HIS A 204 1.59 -12.85 -2.44
N ASN A 205 2.76 -12.30 -2.09
CA ASN A 205 3.51 -12.68 -0.90
C ASN A 205 3.96 -11.42 -0.17
N LEU A 206 3.18 -10.98 0.83
CA LEU A 206 3.45 -9.77 1.59
C LEU A 206 4.79 -9.83 2.33
N PRO A 207 5.15 -10.90 3.08
CA PRO A 207 6.45 -10.98 3.74
C PRO A 207 7.62 -10.86 2.76
N LYS A 208 7.53 -11.45 1.57
CA LYS A 208 8.54 -11.33 0.53
C LYS A 208 8.67 -9.89 0.02
N PHE A 209 7.55 -9.20 -0.21
CA PHE A 209 7.55 -7.81 -0.66
C PHE A 209 8.14 -6.87 0.40
N LEU A 210 7.77 -7.06 1.68
CA LEU A 210 8.33 -6.30 2.79
C LEU A 210 9.85 -6.52 2.90
N ARG A 211 10.30 -7.78 2.84
CA ARG A 211 11.73 -8.10 2.82
C ARG A 211 12.46 -7.42 1.66
N TYR A 212 11.87 -7.39 0.47
CA TYR A 212 12.44 -6.66 -0.67
C TYR A 212 12.60 -5.16 -0.35
N LEU A 213 11.59 -4.51 0.23
CA LEU A 213 11.70 -3.10 0.63
C LEU A 213 12.83 -2.90 1.65
N HIS A 214 12.93 -3.77 2.66
CA HIS A 214 13.99 -3.71 3.67
C HIS A 214 15.39 -3.92 3.05
N GLN A 215 15.53 -4.84 2.10
CA GLN A 215 16.79 -5.04 1.36
C GLN A 215 17.19 -3.81 0.53
N GLN A 216 16.22 -3.02 0.08
CA GLN A 216 16.45 -1.74 -0.56
C GLN A 216 16.66 -0.59 0.44
N ASN A 217 16.70 -0.87 1.74
CA ASN A 217 16.75 0.11 2.82
C ASN A 217 15.60 1.12 2.75
N LEU A 218 14.38 0.61 2.54
CA LEU A 218 13.15 1.38 2.46
C LEU A 218 12.22 1.05 3.63
N HIS A 219 11.74 2.07 4.32
CA HIS A 219 10.69 1.97 5.33
C HIS A 219 9.35 1.64 4.66
N ALA A 220 8.70 0.58 5.12
CA ALA A 220 7.50 0.01 4.52
C ALA A 220 6.25 0.52 5.25
N ILE A 221 5.48 1.40 4.60
CA ILE A 221 4.25 1.99 5.14
C ILE A 221 3.05 1.34 4.44
N ALA A 222 2.29 0.56 5.18
CA ALA A 222 1.13 -0.17 4.70
C ALA A 222 -0.16 0.65 4.92
N ARG A 223 -0.75 1.19 3.84
CA ARG A 223 -1.96 2.02 3.93
C ARG A 223 -3.24 1.17 3.87
N ILE A 224 -4.18 1.49 4.75
CA ILE A 224 -5.48 0.84 4.86
C ILE A 224 -6.57 1.91 4.92
N ALA A 225 -7.47 1.94 3.93
CA ALA A 225 -8.69 2.74 3.96
C ALA A 225 -9.67 2.10 4.95
N ILE A 226 -10.09 2.84 5.99
CA ILE A 226 -10.80 2.24 7.12
C ILE A 226 -12.31 2.16 6.88
N PHE A 227 -13.03 3.29 6.94
CA PHE A 227 -14.50 3.28 6.97
C PHE A 227 -15.15 3.55 5.59
N ARG A 228 -14.39 4.03 4.61
CA ARG A 228 -14.85 4.08 3.24
C ARG A 228 -14.48 2.77 2.56
N ASP A 229 -15.48 1.94 2.30
CA ASP A 229 -15.32 0.59 1.76
C ASP A 229 -16.53 0.24 0.89
N GLU A 230 -16.35 0.35 -0.43
CA GLU A 230 -17.43 0.10 -1.39
C GLU A 230 -17.83 -1.37 -1.44
N ASN A 231 -16.89 -2.29 -1.19
CA ASN A 231 -17.16 -3.72 -1.18
C ASN A 231 -18.09 -4.10 -0.03
N ILE A 232 -17.71 -3.75 1.20
CA ILE A 232 -18.57 -4.02 2.37
C ILE A 232 -19.91 -3.31 2.21
N ALA A 233 -19.90 -2.04 1.80
CA ALA A 233 -21.13 -1.27 1.65
C ALA A 233 -22.13 -1.90 0.67
N ASN A 234 -21.68 -2.53 -0.40
CA ASN A 234 -22.55 -3.13 -1.40
C ASN A 234 -22.90 -4.60 -1.15
N ASN A 235 -22.06 -5.34 -0.43
CA ASN A 235 -22.27 -6.78 -0.17
C ASN A 235 -22.76 -7.08 1.24
N HIS A 236 -22.59 -6.15 2.19
CA HIS A 236 -22.95 -6.23 3.61
C HIS A 236 -23.66 -4.93 4.02
N THR A 237 -24.77 -4.64 3.37
CA THR A 237 -25.50 -3.36 3.55
C THR A 237 -25.90 -3.13 5.00
N GLU A 238 -26.15 -4.17 5.78
CA GLU A 238 -26.44 -4.11 7.21
C GLU A 238 -25.31 -3.49 8.08
N LEU A 239 -24.08 -3.43 7.54
CA LEU A 239 -22.93 -2.80 8.21
C LEU A 239 -22.74 -1.33 7.81
N THR A 240 -23.67 -0.78 7.02
CA THR A 240 -23.58 0.60 6.53
C THR A 240 -24.35 1.57 7.41
N ILE A 241 -24.14 2.85 7.16
CA ILE A 241 -24.87 3.95 7.79
C ILE A 241 -26.35 3.83 7.44
N HIS A 242 -27.23 4.04 8.42
CA HIS A 242 -28.67 4.02 8.22
C HIS A 242 -29.20 5.37 7.74
N SER A 243 -30.29 5.36 6.99
CA SER A 243 -31.04 6.55 6.60
C SER A 243 -32.22 6.78 7.57
N ALA A 244 -32.30 7.99 8.12
CA ALA A 244 -33.46 8.36 8.92
C ALA A 244 -34.76 8.44 8.13
N LYS A 245 -34.68 8.67 6.81
CA LYS A 245 -35.85 8.79 5.92
C LYS A 245 -36.48 7.43 5.63
N THR A 246 -35.67 6.40 5.50
CA THR A 246 -36.16 5.03 5.23
C THR A 246 -36.23 4.16 6.47
N GLY A 247 -35.43 4.49 7.51
CA GLY A 247 -35.23 3.66 8.70
C GLY A 247 -34.31 2.45 8.45
N GLU A 248 -33.75 2.32 7.26
CA GLU A 248 -32.95 1.16 6.81
C GLU A 248 -31.48 1.52 6.65
N ALA A 249 -30.62 0.51 6.61
CA ALA A 249 -29.22 0.63 6.22
C ALA A 249 -29.11 1.03 4.72
N GLY A 250 -27.94 1.57 4.34
CA GLY A 250 -27.69 1.95 2.95
C GLY A 250 -27.82 3.45 2.67
N TRP A 251 -27.53 4.29 3.65
CA TRP A 251 -27.38 5.73 3.44
C TRP A 251 -26.32 6.02 2.36
N ARG A 252 -26.58 7.02 1.51
CA ARG A 252 -25.76 7.30 0.34
C ARG A 252 -25.13 8.68 0.40
N GLU A 253 -23.81 8.72 0.25
CA GLU A 253 -23.07 9.95 0.03
C GLU A 253 -23.23 10.38 -1.44
N ASN A 254 -23.95 11.46 -1.69
CA ASN A 254 -24.18 11.96 -3.06
C ASN A 254 -24.66 10.86 -4.05
N GLY A 255 -25.57 10.00 -3.58
CA GLY A 255 -26.15 8.91 -4.37
C GLY A 255 -25.30 7.62 -4.42
N LYS A 256 -24.11 7.59 -3.83
CA LYS A 256 -23.21 6.43 -3.81
C LYS A 256 -23.23 5.74 -2.45
N LEU A 257 -23.29 4.41 -2.47
CA LEU A 257 -23.19 3.56 -1.30
C LEU A 257 -21.72 3.14 -1.14
N VAL A 258 -20.98 3.87 -0.31
CA VAL A 258 -19.51 3.74 -0.23
C VAL A 258 -18.98 3.78 1.21
N TRP A 259 -19.86 3.95 2.20
CA TRP A 259 -19.47 4.06 3.60
C TRP A 259 -20.04 2.93 4.44
N THR A 260 -19.19 2.29 5.21
CA THR A 260 -19.59 1.50 6.37
C THR A 260 -19.90 2.43 7.54
N ASP A 261 -20.60 1.93 8.55
CA ASP A 261 -20.80 2.69 9.78
C ASP A 261 -19.52 2.65 10.64
N PRO A 262 -18.87 3.80 10.90
CA PRO A 262 -17.63 3.86 11.68
C PRO A 262 -17.75 3.34 13.12
N SER A 263 -18.96 3.22 13.64
CA SER A 263 -19.23 2.73 14.99
C SER A 263 -19.70 1.27 15.04
N ASN A 264 -19.75 0.58 13.88
CA ASN A 264 -20.15 -0.82 13.86
C ASN A 264 -18.98 -1.71 14.30
N PRO A 265 -19.15 -2.52 15.38
CA PRO A 265 -18.05 -3.35 15.92
C PRO A 265 -17.48 -4.37 14.93
N GLN A 266 -18.27 -4.88 13.98
CA GLN A 266 -17.78 -5.85 12.99
C GLN A 266 -16.83 -5.14 11.99
N VAL A 267 -17.16 -3.91 11.59
CA VAL A 267 -16.33 -3.08 10.71
C VAL A 267 -15.03 -2.69 11.42
N GLU A 268 -15.12 -2.26 12.69
CA GLU A 268 -13.93 -1.96 13.51
C GLU A 268 -12.99 -3.17 13.59
N ASN A 269 -13.53 -4.33 13.99
CA ASN A 269 -12.77 -5.57 14.18
C ASN A 269 -12.13 -6.07 12.88
N TYR A 270 -12.82 -5.96 11.74
CA TYR A 270 -12.27 -6.31 10.42
C TYR A 270 -11.03 -5.48 10.09
N ASN A 271 -11.13 -4.17 10.23
CA ASN A 271 -10.01 -3.27 9.89
C ASN A 271 -8.83 -3.43 10.87
N ILE A 272 -9.10 -3.62 12.16
CA ILE A 272 -8.05 -3.87 13.16
C ILE A 272 -7.36 -5.22 12.90
N ALA A 273 -8.12 -6.26 12.57
CA ALA A 273 -7.56 -7.58 12.26
C ALA A 273 -6.65 -7.54 11.02
N LEU A 274 -7.07 -6.82 9.97
CA LEU A 274 -6.25 -6.62 8.77
C LEU A 274 -4.96 -5.86 9.11
N ALA A 275 -5.06 -4.75 9.86
CA ALA A 275 -3.93 -3.94 10.26
C ALA A 275 -2.91 -4.73 11.10
N LYS A 276 -3.40 -5.50 12.08
CA LYS A 276 -2.57 -6.38 12.92
C LYS A 276 -1.86 -7.45 12.08
N TYR A 277 -2.60 -8.12 11.19
CA TYR A 277 -2.02 -9.13 10.30
C TYR A 277 -0.86 -8.57 9.46
N VAL A 278 -1.02 -7.36 8.93
CA VAL A 278 0.01 -6.69 8.11
C VAL A 278 1.21 -6.25 8.96
N ALA A 279 0.97 -5.76 10.17
CA ALA A 279 2.04 -5.40 11.11
C ALA A 279 2.84 -6.64 11.54
N GLU A 280 2.18 -7.74 11.87
CA GLU A 280 2.82 -9.02 12.22
C GLU A 280 3.57 -9.65 11.03
N ALA A 281 3.18 -9.34 9.79
CA ALA A 281 3.91 -9.75 8.59
C ALA A 281 5.23 -8.96 8.38
N GLY A 282 5.47 -7.90 9.15
CA GLY A 282 6.73 -7.14 9.15
C GLY A 282 6.65 -5.76 8.50
N ALA A 283 5.46 -5.18 8.31
CA ALA A 283 5.35 -3.77 7.93
C ALA A 283 5.90 -2.88 9.06
N ASP A 284 6.67 -1.86 8.70
CA ASP A 284 7.28 -0.95 9.68
C ASP A 284 6.28 0.07 10.22
N GLU A 285 5.28 0.40 9.41
CA GLU A 285 4.25 1.39 9.75
C GLU A 285 2.91 1.00 9.10
N ILE A 286 1.85 1.09 9.89
CA ILE A 286 0.46 0.97 9.41
C ILE A 286 -0.11 2.37 9.30
N GLN A 287 -0.61 2.74 8.13
CA GLN A 287 -1.20 4.05 7.88
C GLN A 287 -2.71 3.92 7.64
N PHE A 288 -3.50 4.56 8.49
CA PHE A 288 -4.95 4.60 8.37
C PHE A 288 -5.41 5.83 7.62
N ASP A 289 -6.08 5.61 6.50
CA ASP A 289 -6.83 6.64 5.80
C ASP A 289 -8.33 6.42 5.96
N TYR A 290 -9.15 7.41 5.65
CA TYR A 290 -10.60 7.39 5.84
C TYR A 290 -11.03 7.02 7.27
N VAL A 291 -10.19 7.33 8.27
CA VAL A 291 -10.51 7.17 9.70
C VAL A 291 -11.36 8.36 10.15
N ARG A 292 -12.59 8.38 9.65
CA ARG A 292 -13.54 9.48 9.82
C ARG A 292 -14.95 9.09 9.40
N PHE A 293 -15.91 9.89 9.77
CA PHE A 293 -17.26 9.85 9.22
C PHE A 293 -17.33 10.53 7.84
N PRO A 294 -18.40 10.28 7.04
CA PRO A 294 -18.63 11.00 5.79
C PRO A 294 -18.65 12.52 6.02
N ALA A 295 -17.90 13.25 5.18
CA ALA A 295 -17.89 14.71 5.23
C ALA A 295 -19.00 15.33 4.37
N GLU A 296 -19.54 14.57 3.42
CA GLU A 296 -20.51 14.98 2.41
C GLU A 296 -21.86 14.25 2.59
N GLY A 297 -22.80 14.54 1.69
CA GLY A 297 -24.12 13.96 1.71
C GLY A 297 -25.06 14.61 2.73
N ASP A 298 -26.27 14.06 2.86
CA ASP A 298 -27.28 14.58 3.78
C ASP A 298 -27.00 14.12 5.23
N GLN A 299 -26.25 14.92 5.96
CA GLN A 299 -25.84 14.62 7.34
C GLN A 299 -27.03 14.52 8.30
N LYS A 300 -28.19 15.14 7.97
CA LYS A 300 -29.41 15.04 8.78
C LYS A 300 -30.13 13.72 8.60
N ASP A 301 -29.89 13.04 7.48
CA ASP A 301 -30.43 11.73 7.16
C ASP A 301 -29.59 10.58 7.74
N ALA A 302 -28.29 10.79 7.95
CA ALA A 302 -27.39 9.75 8.45
C ALA A 302 -27.67 9.38 9.92
N ARG A 303 -27.79 8.08 10.20
CA ARG A 303 -27.94 7.50 11.54
C ARG A 303 -26.88 6.44 11.75
N PHE A 304 -26.29 6.43 12.93
CA PHE A 304 -25.14 5.58 13.26
C PHE A 304 -25.45 4.65 14.42
N TYR A 305 -24.79 3.51 14.44
CA TYR A 305 -24.95 2.46 15.45
C TYR A 305 -24.72 3.02 16.87
N TYR A 306 -23.65 3.80 17.09
CA TYR A 306 -23.31 4.34 18.40
C TYR A 306 -24.42 5.19 19.03
N GLN A 307 -25.30 5.82 18.25
CA GLN A 307 -26.35 6.69 18.78
C GLN A 307 -27.39 5.96 19.66
N LYS A 308 -27.48 4.61 19.51
CA LYS A 308 -28.30 3.77 20.37
C LYS A 308 -27.57 3.34 21.64
N GLU A 309 -26.31 2.93 21.48
CA GLU A 309 -25.50 2.37 22.57
C GLU A 309 -24.91 3.47 23.46
N HIS A 310 -24.52 4.60 22.84
CA HIS A 310 -23.87 5.75 23.48
C HIS A 310 -24.50 7.07 23.01
N PRO A 311 -25.73 7.39 23.46
CA PRO A 311 -26.48 8.57 22.97
C PRO A 311 -25.81 9.91 23.32
N ASP A 312 -24.90 9.93 24.28
CA ASP A 312 -24.09 11.08 24.70
C ASP A 312 -22.79 11.27 23.89
N TRP A 313 -22.41 10.27 23.09
CA TRP A 313 -21.18 10.35 22.29
C TRP A 313 -21.33 11.28 21.09
N GLN A 314 -20.19 11.89 20.74
CA GLN A 314 -19.99 12.59 19.48
C GLN A 314 -19.24 11.68 18.50
N ARG A 315 -19.19 12.04 17.22
CA ARG A 315 -18.41 11.31 16.21
C ARG A 315 -16.92 11.21 16.58
N SER A 316 -16.39 12.24 17.24
CA SER A 316 -15.01 12.24 17.73
C SER A 316 -14.75 11.21 18.86
N ASP A 317 -15.77 10.89 19.66
CA ASP A 317 -15.66 9.83 20.68
C ASP A 317 -15.53 8.45 20.02
N VAL A 318 -16.32 8.21 18.95
CA VAL A 318 -16.26 6.97 18.16
C VAL A 318 -14.88 6.80 17.54
N ILE A 319 -14.36 7.84 16.86
CA ILE A 319 -13.05 7.79 16.21
C ILE A 319 -11.94 7.56 17.25
N ALA A 320 -11.97 8.26 18.39
CA ALA A 320 -10.99 8.09 19.45
C ALA A 320 -11.01 6.66 20.04
N ASN A 321 -12.22 6.12 20.32
CA ASN A 321 -12.39 4.75 20.81
C ASN A 321 -11.88 3.69 19.82
N PHE A 322 -12.17 3.85 18.51
CA PHE A 322 -11.62 2.98 17.48
C PHE A 322 -10.08 3.02 17.46
N LEU A 323 -9.50 4.22 17.50
CA LEU A 323 -8.05 4.39 17.47
C LEU A 323 -7.37 3.82 18.72
N GLU A 324 -7.97 3.96 19.90
CA GLU A 324 -7.47 3.33 21.14
C GLU A 324 -7.41 1.81 21.00
N LYS A 325 -8.48 1.19 20.50
CA LYS A 325 -8.54 -0.25 20.24
C LYS A 325 -7.48 -0.68 19.21
N ALA A 326 -7.35 0.07 18.11
CA ALA A 326 -6.40 -0.24 17.07
C ALA A 326 -4.94 -0.10 17.55
N TYR A 327 -4.62 1.02 18.20
CA TYR A 327 -3.28 1.30 18.73
C TYR A 327 -2.83 0.23 19.72
N SER A 328 -3.75 -0.20 20.62
CA SER A 328 -3.45 -1.25 21.61
C SER A 328 -3.09 -2.60 20.98
N GLN A 329 -3.52 -2.88 19.76
CA GLN A 329 -3.24 -4.13 19.06
C GLN A 329 -2.08 -4.04 18.05
N ILE A 330 -1.83 -2.85 17.49
CA ILE A 330 -0.79 -2.63 16.48
C ILE A 330 0.54 -2.30 17.14
N HIS A 331 0.56 -1.36 18.08
CA HIS A 331 1.79 -0.88 18.71
C HIS A 331 2.65 -1.99 19.35
N PRO A 332 2.09 -3.02 20.02
CA PRO A 332 2.87 -4.14 20.56
C PRO A 332 3.60 -4.99 19.50
N THR A 333 3.24 -4.89 18.22
CA THR A 333 3.96 -5.58 17.14
C THR A 333 5.29 -4.92 16.79
N GLY A 334 5.53 -3.69 17.26
CA GLY A 334 6.67 -2.86 16.91
C GLY A 334 6.46 -1.95 15.70
N ALA A 335 5.33 -2.08 14.99
CA ALA A 335 4.96 -1.19 13.90
C ALA A 335 4.45 0.16 14.43
N LEU A 336 4.80 1.25 13.75
CA LEU A 336 4.23 2.57 14.01
C LEU A 336 2.78 2.63 13.50
N LEU A 337 1.93 3.43 14.13
CA LEU A 337 0.62 3.78 13.63
C LEU A 337 0.60 5.23 13.16
N SER A 338 0.28 5.46 11.89
CA SER A 338 0.10 6.79 11.31
C SER A 338 -1.34 7.01 10.84
N LEU A 339 -1.78 8.27 10.86
CA LEU A 339 -3.16 8.64 10.53
C LEU A 339 -3.19 9.72 9.45
N ASP A 340 -3.94 9.48 8.40
CA ASP A 340 -4.25 10.48 7.38
C ASP A 340 -5.44 11.33 7.84
N VAL A 341 -5.26 12.64 7.85
CA VAL A 341 -6.31 13.59 8.21
C VAL A 341 -6.44 14.69 7.16
N PHE A 342 -7.62 15.24 7.03
CA PHE A 342 -7.81 16.35 6.11
C PHE A 342 -6.94 17.56 6.48
N GLY A 343 -6.27 18.17 5.50
CA GLY A 343 -5.45 19.36 5.70
C GLY A 343 -6.25 20.54 6.27
N VAL A 344 -7.53 20.67 5.92
CA VAL A 344 -8.43 21.71 6.45
C VAL A 344 -8.72 21.58 7.94
N MET A 345 -8.46 20.42 8.56
CA MET A 345 -8.59 20.25 10.01
C MET A 345 -7.64 21.14 10.80
N ALA A 346 -6.59 21.67 10.17
CA ALA A 346 -5.73 22.70 10.76
C ALA A 346 -6.50 23.96 11.22
N TRP A 347 -7.64 24.27 10.60
CA TRP A 347 -8.46 25.44 10.95
C TRP A 347 -9.48 25.18 12.05
N GLN A 348 -9.63 23.94 12.51
CA GLN A 348 -10.52 23.54 13.63
C GLN A 348 -11.94 24.10 13.53
N ARG A 349 -12.51 24.17 12.33
CA ARG A 349 -13.88 24.63 12.15
C ARG A 349 -14.85 23.62 12.74
N SER A 350 -15.82 24.10 13.54
CA SER A 350 -16.77 23.23 14.23
C SER A 350 -17.59 22.34 13.28
N VAL A 351 -17.89 22.82 12.06
CA VAL A 351 -18.59 22.04 11.04
C VAL A 351 -17.74 20.85 10.56
N ASP A 352 -16.43 21.03 10.36
CA ASP A 352 -15.55 19.96 9.91
C ASP A 352 -15.39 18.91 11.01
N LEU A 353 -15.19 19.33 12.25
CA LEU A 353 -15.12 18.44 13.42
C LEU A 353 -16.42 17.64 13.60
N SER A 354 -17.58 18.30 13.56
CA SER A 354 -18.87 17.64 13.77
C SER A 354 -19.23 16.65 12.66
N HIS A 355 -18.79 16.89 11.41
CA HIS A 355 -19.05 15.99 10.31
C HIS A 355 -18.07 14.82 10.28
N THR A 356 -16.79 15.08 10.40
CA THR A 356 -15.76 14.05 10.21
C THR A 356 -15.44 13.25 11.47
N GLY A 357 -15.59 13.85 12.64
CA GLY A 357 -15.11 13.29 13.90
C GLY A 357 -13.58 13.34 14.06
N GLN A 358 -12.85 14.01 13.15
CA GLN A 358 -11.39 14.14 13.21
C GLN A 358 -10.97 15.21 14.24
N ASP A 359 -11.14 14.92 15.50
CA ASP A 359 -10.58 15.71 16.61
C ASP A 359 -9.09 15.39 16.76
N ILE A 360 -8.25 16.27 16.23
CA ILE A 360 -6.80 16.06 16.16
C ILE A 360 -6.17 15.87 17.53
N VAL A 361 -6.63 16.58 18.56
CA VAL A 361 -6.10 16.45 19.92
C VAL A 361 -6.38 15.05 20.50
N ARG A 362 -7.56 14.51 20.23
CA ARG A 362 -7.92 13.15 20.67
C ARG A 362 -7.18 12.08 19.85
N MET A 363 -7.15 12.25 18.52
CA MET A 363 -6.49 11.31 17.61
C MET A 363 -4.99 11.17 17.89
N ALA A 364 -4.31 12.27 18.20
CA ALA A 364 -2.88 12.32 18.50
C ALA A 364 -2.47 11.52 19.75
N LYS A 365 -3.43 11.11 20.60
CA LYS A 365 -3.16 10.23 21.77
C LYS A 365 -2.94 8.76 21.37
N PHE A 366 -3.44 8.36 20.21
CA PHE A 366 -3.49 6.96 19.77
C PHE A 366 -2.83 6.77 18.40
N CYS A 367 -1.76 7.54 18.13
CA CYS A 367 -0.91 7.34 16.97
C CYS A 367 0.52 7.86 17.24
N ASP A 368 1.46 7.38 16.44
CA ASP A 368 2.86 7.82 16.48
C ASP A 368 3.10 8.98 15.51
N VAL A 369 2.39 8.98 14.38
CA VAL A 369 2.54 9.95 13.29
C VAL A 369 1.18 10.45 12.83
N LEU A 370 1.08 11.75 12.61
CA LEU A 370 -0.06 12.39 11.97
C LEU A 370 0.35 12.88 10.58
N SER A 371 -0.39 12.45 9.57
CA SER A 371 -0.11 12.74 8.15
C SER A 371 -1.21 13.60 7.55
N PRO A 372 -1.18 14.93 7.73
CA PRO A 372 -2.19 15.79 7.15
C PRO A 372 -2.05 15.88 5.62
N MET A 373 -3.18 15.74 4.91
CA MET A 373 -3.27 15.80 3.45
C MET A 373 -3.29 17.27 3.01
N ILE A 374 -2.11 17.85 2.89
CA ILE A 374 -1.95 19.28 2.53
C ILE A 374 -1.70 19.38 1.02
N TYR A 375 -2.77 19.26 0.25
CA TYR A 375 -2.72 19.46 -1.20
C TYR A 375 -3.18 20.88 -1.52
N PRO A 376 -2.28 21.81 -1.89
CA PRO A 376 -2.63 23.23 -2.07
C PRO A 376 -3.84 23.43 -2.99
N SER A 377 -3.94 22.65 -4.06
CA SER A 377 -5.07 22.70 -4.99
C SER A 377 -6.44 22.40 -4.38
N HIS A 378 -6.53 21.88 -3.15
CA HIS A 378 -7.78 21.52 -2.47
C HIS A 378 -8.29 22.59 -1.49
N PHE A 379 -7.55 23.68 -1.30
CA PHE A 379 -7.91 24.76 -0.36
C PHE A 379 -8.77 25.87 -1.00
N PHE A 380 -9.79 25.50 -1.76
CA PHE A 380 -10.64 26.45 -2.48
C PHE A 380 -11.33 27.44 -1.54
N GLY A 381 -11.27 28.72 -1.93
CA GLY A 381 -11.95 29.81 -1.24
C GLY A 381 -11.37 30.13 0.15
N MET A 382 -10.17 29.61 0.44
CA MET A 382 -9.48 29.89 1.70
C MET A 382 -8.45 31.00 1.52
N ASP A 383 -8.28 31.79 2.56
CA ASP A 383 -7.28 32.84 2.73
C ASP A 383 -7.20 33.84 1.54
N GLY A 384 -8.30 34.00 0.78
CA GLY A 384 -8.42 34.96 -0.32
C GLY A 384 -7.75 34.50 -1.64
N TYR A 385 -7.15 33.32 -1.70
CA TYR A 385 -6.53 32.83 -2.93
C TYR A 385 -7.58 32.33 -3.92
N THR A 386 -7.53 32.83 -5.15
CA THR A 386 -8.35 32.35 -6.28
C THR A 386 -7.84 31.03 -6.86
N MET A 387 -6.52 30.82 -6.82
CA MET A 387 -5.83 29.62 -7.27
C MET A 387 -4.89 29.10 -6.17
N PRO A 388 -5.44 28.44 -5.13
CA PRO A 388 -4.64 27.93 -4.01
C PRO A 388 -3.53 26.98 -4.45
N GLY A 389 -3.78 26.19 -5.54
CA GLY A 389 -2.79 25.29 -6.11
C GLY A 389 -1.50 25.97 -6.54
N ASP A 390 -1.53 27.26 -6.83
CA ASP A 390 -0.35 28.04 -7.23
C ASP A 390 0.33 28.76 -6.04
N ALA A 391 -0.13 28.49 -4.78
CA ALA A 391 0.42 29.04 -3.55
C ALA A 391 0.87 27.92 -2.56
N PRO A 392 1.72 26.97 -2.97
CA PRO A 392 2.06 25.80 -2.14
C PRO A 392 2.77 26.19 -0.84
N GLU A 393 3.66 27.16 -0.85
CA GLU A 393 4.38 27.61 0.34
C GLU A 393 3.43 28.11 1.44
N HIS A 394 2.42 28.92 1.05
CA HIS A 394 1.45 29.46 1.99
C HIS A 394 0.64 28.35 2.67
N PHE A 395 -0.02 27.49 1.87
CA PHE A 395 -0.93 26.49 2.43
C PHE A 395 -0.22 25.42 3.23
N ILE A 396 0.99 25.03 2.83
CA ILE A 396 1.78 24.05 3.58
C ILE A 396 2.28 24.67 4.89
N SER A 397 2.88 25.86 4.84
CA SER A 397 3.39 26.53 6.03
C SER A 397 2.27 26.80 7.04
N GLU A 398 1.15 27.36 6.59
CA GLU A 398 0.03 27.69 7.47
C GLU A 398 -0.60 26.42 8.08
N SER A 399 -0.81 25.36 7.29
CA SER A 399 -1.34 24.09 7.80
C SER A 399 -0.39 23.47 8.82
N MET A 400 0.89 23.37 8.50
CA MET A 400 1.88 22.75 9.38
C MET A 400 2.03 23.50 10.70
N ASN A 401 2.08 24.85 10.66
CA ASN A 401 2.12 25.68 11.87
C ASN A 401 0.90 25.46 12.76
N ARG A 402 -0.30 25.36 12.18
CA ARG A 402 -1.54 25.11 12.91
C ARG A 402 -1.56 23.70 13.51
N PHE A 403 -1.24 22.67 12.73
CA PHE A 403 -1.12 21.30 13.24
C PHE A 403 -0.09 21.20 14.36
N GLY A 404 1.07 21.86 14.23
CA GLY A 404 2.09 21.88 15.26
C GLY A 404 1.59 22.47 16.59
N LYS A 405 0.76 23.54 16.52
CA LYS A 405 0.13 24.12 17.72
C LYS A 405 -0.91 23.19 18.33
N ILE A 406 -1.74 22.55 17.50
CA ILE A 406 -2.81 21.65 17.94
C ILE A 406 -2.24 20.40 18.62
N THR A 407 -1.13 19.88 18.10
CA THR A 407 -0.50 18.64 18.58
C THR A 407 0.61 18.89 19.63
N ALA A 408 0.82 20.13 20.02
CA ALA A 408 1.87 20.46 20.98
C ALA A 408 1.74 19.65 22.28
N GLY A 409 2.84 19.00 22.69
CA GLY A 409 2.87 18.18 23.90
C GLY A 409 2.31 16.76 23.77
N SER A 410 1.71 16.38 22.62
CA SER A 410 1.20 15.02 22.42
C SER A 410 2.29 13.97 22.17
N GLY A 411 3.46 14.41 21.70
CA GLY A 411 4.55 13.52 21.28
C GLY A 411 4.35 12.91 19.89
N VAL A 412 3.26 13.20 19.17
CA VAL A 412 3.05 12.77 17.78
C VAL A 412 3.96 13.57 16.85
N VAL A 413 4.50 12.94 15.81
CA VAL A 413 5.25 13.65 14.76
C VAL A 413 4.34 13.98 13.58
N LEU A 414 4.62 15.13 12.92
CA LEU A 414 3.89 15.56 11.73
C LEU A 414 4.64 15.17 10.47
N ARG A 415 3.97 14.43 9.57
CA ARG A 415 4.52 13.98 8.29
C ARG A 415 3.48 14.20 7.20
N PRO A 416 3.47 15.39 6.56
CA PRO A 416 2.40 15.76 5.64
C PRO A 416 2.44 14.97 4.34
N TRP A 417 1.27 14.72 3.78
CA TRP A 417 1.07 14.41 2.39
C TRP A 417 1.21 15.67 1.54
N LEU A 418 2.06 15.61 0.53
CA LEU A 418 2.35 16.70 -0.40
C LEU A 418 1.83 16.37 -1.80
N GLN A 419 1.44 17.41 -2.54
CA GLN A 419 0.87 17.30 -3.87
C GLN A 419 1.94 16.97 -4.92
N ALA A 420 1.89 15.76 -5.49
CA ALA A 420 2.74 15.35 -6.61
C ALA A 420 1.93 15.17 -7.91
N PHE A 421 0.99 16.09 -8.18
CA PHE A 421 0.12 16.09 -9.37
C PHE A 421 -0.24 17.51 -9.78
N GLY A 422 -0.55 17.71 -11.09
CA GLY A 422 -0.77 19.04 -11.69
C GLY A 422 -2.24 19.52 -11.69
N TRP A 423 -3.14 18.96 -10.84
CA TRP A 423 -4.53 19.36 -10.86
C TRP A 423 -4.73 20.75 -10.23
N LYS A 424 -5.46 21.64 -10.93
CA LYS A 424 -5.75 23.02 -10.51
C LYS A 424 -4.50 23.79 -10.03
N THR A 425 -3.40 23.59 -10.71
CA THR A 425 -2.19 24.40 -10.57
C THR A 425 -1.54 24.60 -11.94
N LYS A 426 -1.04 25.78 -12.19
CA LYS A 426 -0.29 26.15 -13.42
C LYS A 426 1.21 26.04 -13.23
N THR A 427 1.67 26.00 -11.98
CA THR A 427 3.08 26.06 -11.59
C THR A 427 3.69 24.69 -11.27
N TYR A 428 2.98 23.58 -11.54
CA TYR A 428 3.46 22.24 -11.22
C TYR A 428 4.75 21.87 -11.98
N SER A 429 5.85 21.89 -11.27
CA SER A 429 7.22 21.67 -11.77
C SER A 429 8.09 21.00 -10.68
N PRO A 430 9.37 20.67 -10.94
CA PRO A 430 10.30 20.23 -9.88
C PRO A 430 10.43 21.24 -8.74
N GLU A 431 10.51 22.55 -9.07
CA GLU A 431 10.59 23.64 -8.09
C GLU A 431 9.33 23.71 -7.20
N TYR A 432 8.16 23.35 -7.76
CA TYR A 432 6.92 23.22 -6.99
C TYR A 432 7.03 22.13 -5.91
N ILE A 433 7.71 21.03 -6.23
CA ILE A 433 8.00 19.96 -5.26
C ILE A 433 8.95 20.47 -4.18
N GLU A 434 10.02 21.15 -4.56
CA GLU A 434 11.02 21.69 -3.63
C GLU A 434 10.40 22.67 -2.62
N VAL A 435 9.59 23.61 -3.10
CA VAL A 435 8.89 24.59 -2.25
C VAL A 435 8.02 23.90 -1.22
N GLN A 436 7.28 22.84 -1.59
CA GLN A 436 6.45 22.08 -0.66
C GLN A 436 7.28 21.40 0.43
N VAL A 437 8.35 20.71 0.04
CA VAL A 437 9.24 20.01 1.00
C VAL A 437 9.89 21.00 1.95
N LYS A 438 10.39 22.13 1.43
CA LYS A 438 11.00 23.20 2.23
C LYS A 438 10.00 23.77 3.24
N ALA A 439 8.79 24.12 2.80
CA ALA A 439 7.74 24.67 3.64
C ALA A 439 7.34 23.69 4.76
N ALA A 440 7.15 22.41 4.41
CA ALA A 440 6.84 21.36 5.39
C ALA A 440 7.94 21.23 6.46
N LYS A 441 9.18 21.14 6.04
CA LYS A 441 10.32 20.99 6.95
C LYS A 441 10.52 22.20 7.85
N GLN A 442 10.46 23.40 7.30
CA GLN A 442 10.65 24.64 8.07
C GLN A 442 9.58 24.83 9.15
N ASN A 443 8.42 24.21 8.98
CA ASN A 443 7.29 24.29 9.89
C ASN A 443 7.04 22.99 10.67
N GLY A 444 8.10 22.24 10.99
CA GLY A 444 8.08 21.13 11.93
C GLY A 444 7.78 19.75 11.35
N GLY A 445 7.71 19.61 10.02
CA GLY A 445 7.55 18.31 9.37
C GLY A 445 8.75 17.40 9.58
N VAL A 446 8.49 16.13 9.97
CA VAL A 446 9.49 15.07 10.09
C VAL A 446 9.35 14.15 8.89
N GLY A 447 9.89 14.59 7.75
CA GLY A 447 9.72 13.96 6.45
C GLY A 447 8.44 14.39 5.74
N PHE A 448 8.09 13.64 4.69
CA PHE A 448 6.95 13.90 3.83
C PHE A 448 6.54 12.66 3.02
N LEU A 449 5.29 12.68 2.52
CA LEU A 449 4.72 11.66 1.67
C LEU A 449 4.22 12.32 0.38
N PHE A 450 4.61 11.85 -0.80
CA PHE A 450 4.08 12.36 -2.07
C PHE A 450 2.90 11.54 -2.55
N TRP A 451 1.78 12.23 -2.80
CA TRP A 451 0.59 11.63 -3.36
C TRP A 451 0.49 11.84 -4.86
N ASN A 452 0.37 10.76 -5.62
CA ASN A 452 -0.07 10.76 -7.01
C ASN A 452 -0.87 9.48 -7.30
N ALA A 453 -2.18 9.62 -7.57
CA ALA A 453 -3.07 8.48 -7.80
C ALA A 453 -2.69 7.62 -9.03
N ARG A 454 -1.90 8.18 -9.97
CA ARG A 454 -1.40 7.46 -11.16
C ARG A 454 0.01 6.91 -10.98
N ASN A 455 0.61 7.09 -9.81
CA ASN A 455 2.00 6.73 -9.50
C ASN A 455 3.04 7.38 -10.45
N ASP A 456 2.73 8.58 -10.95
CA ASP A 456 3.64 9.37 -11.78
C ASP A 456 4.48 10.33 -10.91
N TYR A 457 5.76 10.02 -10.77
CA TYR A 457 6.70 10.78 -9.95
C TYR A 457 7.79 11.47 -10.78
N ALA A 458 7.51 11.79 -12.05
CA ALA A 458 8.47 12.43 -12.96
C ALA A 458 9.06 13.73 -12.36
N LYS A 459 8.23 14.59 -11.72
CA LYS A 459 8.72 15.83 -11.08
C LYS A 459 9.49 15.56 -9.77
N PRO A 460 9.00 14.74 -8.82
CA PRO A 460 9.77 14.33 -7.67
C PRO A 460 11.14 13.71 -8.00
N TYR A 461 11.24 12.86 -9.03
CA TYR A 461 12.53 12.29 -9.44
C TYR A 461 13.58 13.32 -9.85
N VAL A 462 13.16 14.46 -10.40
CA VAL A 462 14.06 15.57 -10.76
C VAL A 462 14.39 16.41 -9.52
N ALA A 463 13.38 16.75 -8.70
CA ALA A 463 13.54 17.62 -7.55
C ALA A 463 14.41 17.00 -6.43
N MET A 464 14.27 15.69 -6.16
CA MET A 464 14.96 15.03 -5.05
C MET A 464 16.48 15.10 -5.10
N PRO A 465 17.17 14.80 -6.22
CA PRO A 465 18.62 14.95 -6.34
C PRO A 465 19.09 16.41 -6.18
N GLU A 466 18.32 17.37 -6.72
CA GLU A 466 18.61 18.79 -6.59
C GLU A 466 18.54 19.24 -5.12
N MET A 467 17.51 18.83 -4.40
CA MET A 467 17.37 19.09 -2.96
C MET A 467 18.51 18.49 -2.14
N ARG A 468 18.98 17.29 -2.49
CA ARG A 468 20.13 16.65 -1.83
C ARG A 468 21.46 17.35 -2.10
N ALA A 469 21.64 17.83 -3.33
CA ALA A 469 22.84 18.58 -3.72
C ALA A 469 22.88 20.00 -3.15
N SER A 470 21.73 20.54 -2.75
CA SER A 470 21.56 21.90 -2.27
C SER A 470 22.22 22.11 -0.92
N LYS A 471 22.85 23.29 -0.72
CA LYS A 471 23.33 23.75 0.58
C LYS A 471 22.20 24.18 1.54
N ALA A 472 20.94 24.22 1.05
CA ALA A 472 19.78 24.68 1.83
C ALA A 472 19.28 23.68 2.88
N ASN A 473 19.93 22.55 3.04
CA ASN A 473 19.64 21.56 4.07
C ASN A 473 18.15 21.12 4.10
N TYR A 474 17.67 20.57 2.99
CA TYR A 474 16.28 20.08 2.86
C TYR A 474 16.00 18.83 3.70
N PHE A 475 17.01 18.04 4.00
CA PHE A 475 16.86 16.78 4.71
C PHE A 475 17.65 16.80 6.03
N ARG A 476 17.12 16.10 7.04
CA ARG A 476 17.82 15.85 8.30
C ARG A 476 18.69 14.61 8.12
N GLY A 477 20.01 14.74 8.19
CA GLY A 477 20.93 13.61 8.25
C GLY A 477 20.84 12.59 7.12
N ASP A 478 21.94 11.95 6.80
CA ASP A 478 22.03 10.93 5.75
C ASP A 478 22.05 9.50 6.31
N GLU A 479 21.88 9.32 7.62
CA GLU A 479 22.20 8.07 8.32
C GLU A 479 21.43 6.84 7.82
N LEU A 480 20.18 7.02 7.32
CA LEU A 480 19.39 5.93 6.75
C LEU A 480 19.24 6.00 5.22
N THR A 481 19.76 7.05 4.60
CA THR A 481 19.55 7.34 3.19
C THR A 481 20.82 7.46 2.39
N ASP A 482 21.95 7.20 3.01
CA ASP A 482 23.20 7.25 2.29
C ASP A 482 23.16 6.22 1.15
N ALA A 483 22.99 6.72 -0.07
CA ALA A 483 23.08 5.92 -1.28
C ALA A 483 24.46 5.26 -1.45
N LYS A 484 25.43 5.65 -0.62
CA LYS A 484 26.74 5.00 -0.50
C LYS A 484 26.72 3.80 0.46
N SER A 485 25.71 3.64 1.29
CA SER A 485 25.54 2.44 2.08
C SER A 485 25.01 1.32 1.17
N THR A 486 25.88 0.80 0.34
CA THR A 486 25.67 -0.43 -0.44
C THR A 486 25.75 -1.69 0.43
N LYS A 487 25.84 -1.55 1.75
CA LYS A 487 25.70 -2.69 2.64
C LYS A 487 24.22 -3.01 2.75
N PRO A 488 23.79 -4.22 2.31
CA PRO A 488 22.49 -4.74 2.67
C PRO A 488 22.36 -4.65 4.19
N LEU A 489 21.21 -4.24 4.71
CA LEU A 489 20.90 -4.42 6.11
C LEU A 489 21.24 -5.88 6.45
N GLN A 490 22.21 -6.11 7.32
CA GLN A 490 22.43 -7.43 7.86
C GLN A 490 21.16 -7.76 8.64
N MET A 491 20.32 -8.61 8.05
CA MET A 491 19.21 -9.22 8.78
C MET A 491 19.77 -9.78 10.07
N PRO A 492 19.12 -9.59 11.23
CA PRO A 492 19.54 -10.22 12.46
C PRO A 492 19.64 -11.71 12.16
N THR A 493 20.81 -12.28 12.32
CA THR A 493 21.03 -13.72 12.24
C THR A 493 20.07 -14.32 13.24
N GLN A 494 19.14 -15.17 12.80
CA GLN A 494 18.24 -15.90 13.69
C GLN A 494 19.10 -16.48 14.81
N ILE A 495 18.80 -16.08 16.03
CA ILE A 495 19.31 -16.77 17.22
C ILE A 495 18.70 -18.15 17.13
N ALA A 496 19.51 -19.14 16.74
CA ALA A 496 19.18 -20.55 16.87
C ALA A 496 18.95 -20.83 18.36
N GLN A 497 17.72 -21.19 18.71
CA GLN A 497 17.38 -22.02 19.85
C GLN A 497 16.40 -23.09 19.39
#